data_906308a32cb0dd3a9e5bc49930a326f8
#
_entry.id   906308a32cb0dd3a9e5bc49930a326f8
#
_cell.length_a   1.000
_cell.length_b   1.000
_cell.length_c   1.000
_cell.angle_alpha   90.00
_cell.angle_beta   90.00
_cell.angle_gamma   90.00
#
_symmetry.space_group_name_H-M   'P 1'
#
loop_
_entity.id
_entity.type
_entity.pdbx_description
1 polymer ?
#
loop_
_entity_poly.entity_id
_entity_poly.type
_entity_poly.pdbx_seq_one_letter_code
_entity_poly.pdbx_strand_id
1 'polypeptide(L)'
;MDFLKETDRGVINIRHAIDKQPDSNGFYFHIHDRCELFYFISGNAQYLVVGSVYPLEHDSLLIMRPGEAHCTRFLSAERYERYAVNFPLSLFDSFDPERRLMKPFTDRPLGHRDHYYIPGIKDTLSELAYFKGDDYSRTLLFTTKLAGVMDMLGKQNSHNPTAEPTISEQLVWYVNDMLCEEITVERLAEHFF
;
A
#
# COMPACT_ATOMS: atom_id res chain seq x y z
N MET A 1 -3.50 -7.55 18.07
CA MET A 1 -4.18 -7.15 16.82
C MET A 1 -5.56 -7.82 16.80
N ASP A 2 -6.61 -7.03 16.78
CA ASP A 2 -7.99 -7.52 16.71
C ASP A 2 -8.48 -7.36 15.26
N PHE A 3 -8.66 -8.47 14.55
CA PHE A 3 -9.29 -8.44 13.23
C PHE A 3 -10.79 -8.29 13.38
N LEU A 4 -11.37 -7.23 12.85
CA LEU A 4 -12.82 -7.07 12.79
C LEU A 4 -13.41 -7.92 11.67
N LYS A 5 -12.74 -7.97 10.53
CA LYS A 5 -13.11 -8.79 9.39
C LYS A 5 -11.89 -9.07 8.52
N GLU A 6 -11.73 -10.32 8.14
CA GLU A 6 -10.80 -10.78 7.12
C GLU A 6 -11.54 -11.67 6.14
N THR A 7 -11.30 -11.46 4.85
CA THR A 7 -11.82 -12.32 3.79
C THR A 7 -10.65 -12.67 2.88
N ASP A 8 -10.18 -13.90 2.97
CA ASP A 8 -9.21 -14.47 2.04
C ASP A 8 -9.94 -15.47 1.14
N ARG A 9 -9.95 -15.19 -0.16
CA ARG A 9 -10.56 -16.04 -1.19
C ARG A 9 -9.61 -16.22 -2.37
N GLY A 10 -8.31 -16.32 -2.08
CA GLY A 10 -7.26 -16.65 -3.03
C GLY A 10 -6.87 -15.54 -4.00
N VAL A 11 -7.81 -14.83 -4.61
CA VAL A 11 -7.52 -13.76 -5.58
C VAL A 11 -7.44 -12.39 -4.91
N ILE A 12 -8.42 -12.04 -4.08
CA ILE A 12 -8.48 -10.77 -3.37
C ILE A 12 -8.65 -11.04 -1.89
N ASN A 13 -7.74 -10.49 -1.10
CA ASN A 13 -7.86 -10.46 0.36
C ASN A 13 -8.24 -9.04 0.80
N ILE A 14 -9.22 -8.91 1.68
CA ILE A 14 -9.53 -7.66 2.36
C ILE A 14 -9.57 -7.88 3.86
N ARG A 15 -8.89 -6.99 4.58
CA ARG A 15 -8.79 -7.02 6.04
C ARG A 15 -9.21 -5.69 6.62
N HIS A 16 -10.15 -5.70 7.57
CA HIS A 16 -10.43 -4.58 8.47
C HIS A 16 -9.90 -4.94 9.86
N ALA A 17 -8.98 -4.17 10.38
CA ALA A 17 -8.30 -4.49 11.63
C ALA A 17 -8.18 -3.29 12.56
N ILE A 18 -8.25 -3.59 13.87
CA ILE A 18 -7.99 -2.67 14.97
C ILE A 18 -6.89 -3.24 15.87
N ASP A 19 -5.93 -2.40 16.20
CA ASP A 19 -4.98 -2.64 17.27
C ASP A 19 -5.27 -1.66 18.40
N LYS A 20 -5.69 -2.16 19.56
CA LYS A 20 -6.04 -1.31 20.71
C LYS A 20 -4.82 -0.65 21.33
N GLN A 21 -3.70 -1.35 21.30
CA GLN A 21 -2.39 -0.91 21.78
C GLN A 21 -1.33 -1.42 20.78
N PRO A 22 -1.12 -0.72 19.68
CA PRO A 22 -0.15 -1.15 18.67
C PRO A 22 1.26 -1.11 19.26
N ASP A 23 2.05 -2.13 18.93
CA ASP A 23 3.47 -2.25 19.27
C ASP A 23 4.26 -2.42 17.97
N SER A 24 5.32 -1.65 17.81
CA SER A 24 6.20 -1.69 16.64
C SER A 24 6.84 -3.07 16.41
N ASN A 25 6.96 -3.89 17.44
CA ASN A 25 7.49 -5.26 17.31
C ASN A 25 6.64 -6.20 16.44
N GLY A 26 5.37 -5.87 16.19
CA GLY A 26 4.48 -6.63 15.31
C GLY A 26 4.38 -6.08 13.88
N PHE A 27 5.05 -4.97 13.58
CA PHE A 27 4.95 -4.24 12.32
C PHE A 27 6.33 -3.97 11.72
N TYR A 28 6.99 -5.01 11.28
CA TYR A 28 8.30 -4.95 10.63
C TYR A 28 8.17 -4.81 9.12
N PHE A 29 9.25 -4.39 8.47
CA PHE A 29 9.33 -4.37 7.02
C PHE A 29 9.03 -5.74 6.43
N HIS A 30 8.13 -5.77 5.47
CA HIS A 30 7.79 -6.96 4.72
C HIS A 30 7.61 -6.64 3.24
N ILE A 31 7.72 -7.67 2.43
CA ILE A 31 7.56 -7.64 0.97
C ILE A 31 6.62 -8.78 0.61
N HIS A 32 5.75 -8.54 -0.34
CA HIS A 32 4.90 -9.59 -0.92
C HIS A 32 4.76 -9.42 -2.43
N ASP A 33 4.23 -10.43 -3.10
CA ASP A 33 4.03 -10.51 -4.55
C ASP A 33 2.69 -9.94 -5.03
N ARG A 34 2.00 -9.18 -4.18
CA ARG A 34 0.68 -8.61 -4.45
C ARG A 34 0.72 -7.09 -4.44
N CYS A 35 -0.20 -6.47 -5.17
CA CYS A 35 -0.57 -5.08 -4.94
C CYS A 35 -1.31 -4.95 -3.62
N GLU A 36 -1.07 -3.85 -2.91
CA GLU A 36 -1.81 -3.52 -1.69
C GLU A 36 -2.42 -2.12 -1.79
N LEU A 37 -3.68 -2.00 -1.36
CA LEU A 37 -4.28 -0.75 -0.94
C LEU A 37 -4.33 -0.74 0.58
N PHE A 38 -3.66 0.21 1.18
CA PHE A 38 -3.68 0.43 2.62
C PHE A 38 -4.44 1.73 2.91
N TYR A 39 -5.55 1.62 3.64
CA TYR A 39 -6.38 2.77 4.01
C TYR A 39 -6.39 2.96 5.51
N PHE A 40 -5.93 4.13 5.94
CA PHE A 40 -5.83 4.50 7.34
C PHE A 40 -7.10 5.20 7.83
N ILE A 41 -7.63 4.73 8.98
CA ILE A 41 -8.81 5.29 9.61
C ILE A 41 -8.44 6.16 10.81
N SER A 42 -7.64 5.61 11.74
CA SER A 42 -7.28 6.32 12.96
C SER A 42 -6.02 5.76 13.62
N GLY A 43 -5.37 6.59 14.44
CA GLY A 43 -4.15 6.29 15.16
C GLY A 43 -3.12 7.40 15.01
N ASN A 44 -1.91 7.17 15.53
CA ASN A 44 -0.79 8.07 15.35
C ASN A 44 0.41 7.27 14.82
N ALA A 45 0.59 7.32 13.51
CA ALA A 45 1.57 6.49 12.83
C ALA A 45 2.08 7.14 11.54
N GLN A 46 3.17 6.60 11.03
CA GLN A 46 3.72 6.85 9.71
C GLN A 46 3.73 5.53 8.93
N TYR A 47 3.66 5.63 7.62
CA TYR A 47 3.84 4.49 6.73
C TYR A 47 5.14 4.66 5.94
N LEU A 48 5.93 3.61 5.90
CA LEU A 48 7.22 3.59 5.22
C LEU A 48 7.08 2.69 4.00
N VAL A 49 7.48 3.19 2.83
CA VAL A 49 7.49 2.42 1.57
C VAL A 49 8.84 2.65 0.89
N VAL A 50 9.65 1.61 0.76
CA VAL A 50 10.98 1.63 0.09
C VAL A 50 11.83 2.84 0.52
N GLY A 51 11.82 3.15 1.84
CA GLY A 51 12.59 4.29 2.38
C GLY A 51 11.84 5.62 2.42
N SER A 52 10.78 5.84 1.66
CA SER A 52 9.93 7.02 1.79
C SER A 52 9.07 6.96 3.05
N VAL A 53 8.87 8.10 3.72
CA VAL A 53 8.06 8.21 4.93
C VAL A 53 6.82 9.06 4.66
N TYR A 54 5.66 8.48 4.89
CA TYR A 54 4.37 9.13 4.74
C TYR A 54 3.69 9.29 6.10
N PRO A 55 3.48 10.51 6.60
CA PRO A 55 2.61 10.73 7.75
C PRO A 55 1.20 10.21 7.43
N LEU A 56 0.60 9.46 8.36
CA LEU A 56 -0.76 8.99 8.20
C LEU A 56 -1.73 9.99 8.83
N GLU A 57 -2.63 10.50 7.99
CA GLU A 57 -3.77 11.31 8.39
C GLU A 57 -5.05 10.54 8.12
N HIS A 58 -6.14 10.94 8.75
CA HIS A 58 -7.45 10.34 8.49
C HIS A 58 -7.73 10.34 6.97
N ASP A 59 -8.20 9.21 6.43
CA ASP A 59 -8.47 8.98 5.02
C ASP A 59 -7.20 8.86 4.13
N SER A 60 -6.00 8.77 4.71
CA SER A 60 -4.80 8.41 3.93
C SER A 60 -4.97 7.05 3.27
N LEU A 61 -4.80 7.01 1.95
CA LEU A 61 -4.74 5.81 1.15
C LEU A 61 -3.35 5.65 0.56
N LEU A 62 -2.67 4.56 0.87
CA LEU A 62 -1.40 4.21 0.27
C LEU A 62 -1.55 3.02 -0.66
N ILE A 63 -0.73 3.01 -1.70
CA ILE A 63 -0.69 1.92 -2.66
C ILE A 63 0.72 1.34 -2.72
N MET A 64 0.84 0.02 -2.68
CA MET A 64 2.10 -0.69 -2.85
C MET A 64 1.98 -1.70 -3.98
N ARG A 65 2.95 -1.71 -4.89
CA ARG A 65 3.05 -2.74 -5.92
C ARG A 65 3.85 -3.94 -5.42
N PRO A 66 3.79 -5.11 -6.10
CA PRO A 66 4.64 -6.25 -5.77
C PRO A 66 6.11 -5.85 -5.63
N GLY A 67 6.77 -6.32 -4.58
CA GLY A 67 8.18 -6.08 -4.34
C GLY A 67 8.54 -4.78 -3.61
N GLU A 68 7.59 -3.90 -3.33
CA GLU A 68 7.83 -2.73 -2.49
C GLU A 68 7.85 -3.10 -1.00
N ALA A 69 9.02 -2.96 -0.37
CA ALA A 69 9.17 -3.15 1.07
C ALA A 69 8.44 -2.03 1.83
N HIS A 70 7.59 -2.40 2.77
CA HIS A 70 6.80 -1.42 3.52
C HIS A 70 6.50 -1.87 4.94
N CYS A 71 6.21 -0.89 5.81
CA CYS A 71 5.75 -1.14 7.18
C CYS A 71 5.04 0.08 7.78
N THR A 72 4.30 -0.15 8.86
CA THR A 72 3.78 0.91 9.73
C THR A 72 4.78 1.20 10.86
N ARG A 73 5.06 2.48 11.11
CA ARG A 73 5.80 2.95 12.28
C ARG A 73 4.85 3.70 13.19
N PHE A 74 4.63 3.23 14.40
CA PHE A 74 3.80 3.92 15.39
C PHE A 74 4.57 5.05 16.07
N LEU A 75 3.91 6.18 16.24
CA LEU A 75 4.42 7.33 16.98
C LEU A 75 3.86 7.39 18.41
N SER A 76 2.77 6.66 18.67
CA SER A 76 2.18 6.47 20.00
C SER A 76 1.44 5.11 20.06
N ALA A 77 1.03 4.72 21.27
CA ALA A 77 0.24 3.50 21.50
C ALA A 77 -1.27 3.73 21.38
N GLU A 78 -1.69 4.76 20.67
CA GLU A 78 -3.11 5.02 20.42
C GLU A 78 -3.75 3.90 19.59
N ARG A 79 -5.06 3.73 19.77
CA ARG A 79 -5.85 2.79 18.97
C ARG A 79 -5.64 3.04 17.49
N TYR A 80 -5.23 2.00 16.78
CA TYR A 80 -4.89 2.04 15.37
C TYR A 80 -5.89 1.21 14.55
N GLU A 81 -6.51 1.82 13.53
CA GLU A 81 -7.53 1.19 12.71
C GLU A 81 -7.28 1.43 11.23
N ARG A 82 -7.44 0.36 10.42
CA ARG A 82 -7.14 0.38 8.99
C ARG A 82 -7.90 -0.67 8.20
N TYR A 83 -7.96 -0.45 6.89
CA TYR A 83 -8.20 -1.50 5.90
C TYR A 83 -6.89 -1.82 5.17
N ALA A 84 -6.72 -3.10 4.79
CA ALA A 84 -5.71 -3.54 3.83
C ALA A 84 -6.38 -4.44 2.79
N VAL A 85 -6.13 -4.18 1.51
CA VAL A 85 -6.65 -4.97 0.39
C VAL A 85 -5.49 -5.44 -0.45
N ASN A 86 -5.32 -6.75 -0.57
CA ASN A 86 -4.27 -7.36 -1.37
C ASN A 86 -4.86 -8.09 -2.58
N PHE A 87 -4.28 -7.87 -3.76
CA PHE A 87 -4.74 -8.47 -5.01
C PHE A 87 -3.58 -8.61 -6.02
N PRO A 88 -3.68 -9.54 -6.98
CA PRO A 88 -2.62 -9.72 -7.98
C PRO A 88 -2.58 -8.56 -8.97
N LEU A 89 -1.39 -8.22 -9.45
CA LEU A 89 -1.19 -7.19 -10.49
C LEU A 89 -2.00 -7.48 -11.76
N SER A 90 -2.27 -8.76 -12.04
CA SER A 90 -3.02 -9.23 -13.20
C SER A 90 -4.55 -9.24 -13.03
N LEU A 91 -5.07 -8.69 -11.92
CA LEU A 91 -6.51 -8.78 -11.60
C LEU A 91 -7.43 -8.33 -12.74
N PHE A 92 -7.02 -7.34 -13.50
CA PHE A 92 -7.83 -6.72 -14.56
C PHE A 92 -7.42 -7.11 -15.98
N ASP A 93 -6.38 -7.94 -16.17
CA ASP A 93 -5.81 -8.24 -17.49
C ASP A 93 -6.83 -8.79 -18.50
N SER A 94 -7.90 -9.45 -18.04
CA SER A 94 -8.93 -10.03 -18.89
C SER A 94 -9.80 -8.99 -19.63
N PHE A 95 -9.95 -7.78 -19.07
CA PHE A 95 -10.76 -6.70 -19.68
C PHE A 95 -9.99 -5.38 -19.82
N ASP A 96 -8.82 -5.27 -19.23
CA ASP A 96 -7.89 -4.15 -19.37
C ASP A 96 -6.50 -4.65 -19.83
N PRO A 97 -6.36 -5.18 -21.05
CA PRO A 97 -5.11 -5.77 -21.53
C PRO A 97 -3.96 -4.76 -21.65
N GLU A 98 -4.28 -3.47 -21.74
CA GLU A 98 -3.29 -2.39 -21.73
C GLU A 98 -2.89 -1.94 -20.32
N ARG A 99 -3.46 -2.57 -19.28
CA ARG A 99 -3.18 -2.29 -17.86
C ARG A 99 -3.32 -0.82 -17.47
N ARG A 100 -4.27 -0.11 -18.07
CA ARG A 100 -4.50 1.31 -17.77
C ARG A 100 -4.91 1.53 -16.31
N LEU A 101 -5.73 0.63 -15.76
CA LEU A 101 -6.14 0.67 -14.35
C LEU A 101 -4.98 0.48 -13.38
N MET A 102 -3.92 -0.23 -13.81
CA MET A 102 -2.77 -0.52 -12.96
C MET A 102 -1.64 0.51 -13.05
N LYS A 103 -1.75 1.52 -13.93
CA LYS A 103 -0.75 2.59 -14.06
C LYS A 103 -0.38 3.30 -12.75
N PRO A 104 -1.32 3.59 -11.82
CA PRO A 104 -0.94 4.17 -10.53
C PRO A 104 0.08 3.33 -9.75
N PHE A 105 0.08 2.02 -9.96
CA PHE A 105 1.06 1.11 -9.35
C PHE A 105 2.36 0.99 -10.15
N THR A 106 2.28 0.97 -11.49
CA THR A 106 3.40 0.61 -12.37
C THR A 106 4.18 1.81 -12.90
N ASP A 107 3.50 2.93 -13.18
CA ASP A 107 4.07 4.09 -13.87
C ASP A 107 4.59 5.14 -12.87
N ARG A 108 5.31 4.69 -11.84
CA ARG A 108 5.92 5.54 -10.81
C ARG A 108 7.24 4.93 -10.31
N PRO A 109 8.18 5.75 -9.79
CA PRO A 109 9.35 5.23 -9.10
C PRO A 109 8.97 4.43 -7.85
N LEU A 110 9.85 3.54 -7.39
CA LEU A 110 9.68 2.80 -6.15
C LEU A 110 9.60 3.76 -4.95
N GLY A 111 8.64 3.53 -4.06
CA GLY A 111 8.45 4.34 -2.85
C GLY A 111 8.01 5.78 -3.07
N HIS A 112 7.65 6.17 -4.30
CA HIS A 112 7.19 7.52 -4.63
C HIS A 112 5.78 7.50 -5.20
N ARG A 113 5.02 8.58 -4.93
CA ARG A 113 3.64 8.74 -5.40
C ARG A 113 2.73 7.63 -4.92
N ASP A 114 2.92 7.20 -3.68
CA ASP A 114 2.18 6.08 -3.08
C ASP A 114 0.96 6.56 -2.30
N HIS A 115 0.87 7.85 -1.96
CA HIS A 115 -0.11 8.43 -1.05
C HIS A 115 -1.19 9.23 -1.75
N TYR A 116 -2.44 8.95 -1.45
CA TYR A 116 -3.64 9.54 -2.05
C TYR A 116 -4.70 9.87 -0.98
N TYR A 117 -5.63 10.72 -1.35
CA TYR A 117 -6.89 10.97 -0.64
C TYR A 117 -8.05 10.81 -1.61
N ILE A 118 -8.88 9.78 -1.43
CA ILE A 118 -10.00 9.49 -2.32
C ILE A 118 -11.30 9.58 -1.52
N PRO A 119 -12.14 10.60 -1.75
CA PRO A 119 -13.42 10.73 -1.08
C PRO A 119 -14.30 9.49 -1.29
N GLY A 120 -14.92 9.00 -0.21
CA GLY A 120 -15.85 7.88 -0.27
C GLY A 120 -15.23 6.49 -0.37
N ILE A 121 -13.90 6.36 -0.42
CA ILE A 121 -13.25 5.04 -0.50
C ILE A 121 -13.54 4.18 0.74
N LYS A 122 -13.70 4.78 1.90
CA LYS A 122 -14.04 4.08 3.15
C LYS A 122 -15.31 3.24 3.01
N ASP A 123 -16.36 3.83 2.41
CA ASP A 123 -17.64 3.14 2.22
C ASP A 123 -17.48 1.95 1.26
N THR A 124 -16.71 2.13 0.19
CA THR A 124 -16.36 1.05 -0.74
C THR A 124 -15.61 -0.08 -0.04
N LEU A 125 -14.59 0.24 0.75
CA LEU A 125 -13.83 -0.77 1.49
C LEU A 125 -14.67 -1.48 2.56
N SER A 126 -15.55 -0.74 3.23
CA SER A 126 -16.50 -1.31 4.18
C SER A 126 -17.49 -2.25 3.50
N GLU A 127 -18.07 -1.84 2.36
CA GLU A 127 -18.95 -2.71 1.57
C GLU A 127 -18.25 -4.01 1.17
N LEU A 128 -17.02 -3.93 0.68
CA LEU A 128 -16.22 -5.09 0.31
C LEU A 128 -15.92 -6.00 1.51
N ALA A 129 -15.49 -5.42 2.64
CA ALA A 129 -15.10 -6.19 3.82
C ALA A 129 -16.28 -6.94 4.45
N TYR A 130 -17.49 -6.35 4.43
CA TYR A 130 -18.65 -6.89 5.10
C TYR A 130 -19.72 -7.49 4.16
N PHE A 131 -19.37 -7.64 2.89
CA PHE A 131 -20.27 -8.25 1.90
C PHE A 131 -20.70 -9.67 2.30
N LYS A 132 -22.00 -9.92 2.22
CA LYS A 132 -22.64 -11.20 2.53
C LYS A 132 -23.27 -11.78 1.26
N GLY A 133 -22.49 -12.40 0.43
CA GLY A 133 -22.95 -13.04 -0.78
C GLY A 133 -22.18 -14.33 -1.05
N ASP A 134 -22.57 -15.05 -2.10
CA ASP A 134 -21.80 -16.20 -2.60
C ASP A 134 -20.46 -15.76 -3.20
N ASP A 135 -19.61 -16.71 -3.52
CA ASP A 135 -18.25 -16.45 -4.02
C ASP A 135 -18.24 -15.77 -5.39
N TYR A 136 -19.22 -16.09 -6.25
CA TYR A 136 -19.36 -15.46 -7.56
C TYR A 136 -19.71 -13.98 -7.41
N SER A 137 -20.77 -13.67 -6.66
CA SER A 137 -21.23 -12.31 -6.41
C SER A 137 -20.16 -11.48 -5.71
N ARG A 138 -19.40 -12.10 -4.80
CA ARG A 138 -18.28 -11.45 -4.12
C ARG A 138 -17.16 -11.10 -5.09
N THR A 139 -16.72 -12.05 -5.91
CA THR A 139 -15.66 -11.82 -6.91
C THR A 139 -16.06 -10.72 -7.88
N LEU A 140 -17.29 -10.74 -8.36
CA LEU A 140 -17.82 -9.72 -9.26
C LEU A 140 -17.83 -8.34 -8.60
N LEU A 141 -18.36 -8.23 -7.37
CA LEU A 141 -18.38 -6.98 -6.62
C LEU A 141 -16.96 -6.44 -6.37
N PHE A 142 -16.05 -7.29 -5.91
CA PHE A 142 -14.66 -6.90 -5.63
C PHE A 142 -13.97 -6.40 -6.88
N THR A 143 -14.06 -7.14 -7.99
CA THR A 143 -13.41 -6.74 -9.24
C THR A 143 -13.95 -5.40 -9.76
N THR A 144 -15.28 -5.23 -9.75
CA THR A 144 -15.91 -4.00 -10.26
C THR A 144 -15.64 -2.79 -9.37
N LYS A 145 -15.72 -2.94 -8.04
CA LYS A 145 -15.45 -1.85 -7.10
C LYS A 145 -13.98 -1.45 -7.10
N LEU A 146 -13.06 -2.42 -7.11
CA LEU A 146 -11.63 -2.13 -7.20
C LEU A 146 -11.27 -1.49 -8.54
N ALA A 147 -11.86 -1.91 -9.66
CA ALA A 147 -11.66 -1.23 -10.94
C ALA A 147 -12.08 0.25 -10.87
N GLY A 148 -13.20 0.55 -10.20
CA GLY A 148 -13.62 1.93 -9.94
C GLY A 148 -12.63 2.72 -9.08
N VAL A 149 -12.06 2.09 -8.05
CA VAL A 149 -11.02 2.71 -7.21
C VAL A 149 -9.75 2.98 -8.04
N MET A 150 -9.33 2.03 -8.90
CA MET A 150 -8.17 2.22 -9.78
C MET A 150 -8.38 3.36 -10.78
N ASP A 151 -9.57 3.47 -11.37
CA ASP A 151 -9.90 4.58 -12.26
C ASP A 151 -9.86 5.93 -11.53
N MET A 152 -10.35 5.99 -10.30
CA MET A 152 -10.23 7.19 -9.46
C MET A 152 -8.77 7.54 -9.14
N LEU A 153 -7.95 6.55 -8.77
CA LEU A 153 -6.51 6.73 -8.54
C LEU A 153 -5.79 7.29 -9.77
N GLY A 154 -6.09 6.76 -10.95
CA GLY A 154 -5.50 7.22 -12.21
C GLY A 154 -5.85 8.67 -12.58
N LYS A 155 -6.91 9.23 -12.01
CA LYS A 155 -7.38 10.61 -12.25
C LYS A 155 -6.89 11.61 -11.20
N GLN A 156 -6.31 11.13 -10.11
CA GLN A 156 -5.83 11.98 -9.02
C GLN A 156 -4.32 12.16 -9.02
N ASN A 157 -3.87 13.29 -8.48
CA ASN A 157 -2.46 13.50 -8.19
C ASN A 157 -2.12 12.80 -6.86
N SER A 158 -1.06 12.00 -6.88
CA SER A 158 -0.49 11.43 -5.66
C SER A 158 0.22 12.51 -4.85
N HIS A 159 0.28 12.33 -3.56
CA HIS A 159 1.08 13.14 -2.66
C HIS A 159 2.49 12.57 -2.54
N ASN A 160 3.49 13.41 -2.71
CA ASN A 160 4.88 13.02 -2.46
C ASN A 160 5.14 12.99 -0.94
N PRO A 161 6.14 12.21 -0.48
CA PRO A 161 6.56 12.25 0.92
C PRO A 161 6.91 13.68 1.33
N THR A 162 6.51 14.08 2.54
CA THR A 162 6.64 15.46 3.02
C THR A 162 8.02 15.80 3.60
N ALA A 163 8.87 14.81 3.81
CA ALA A 163 10.23 14.99 4.34
C ALA A 163 11.27 14.75 3.25
N GLU A 164 12.36 15.51 3.29
CA GLU A 164 13.55 15.14 2.51
C GLU A 164 14.05 13.77 2.97
N PRO A 165 14.41 12.88 2.03
CA PRO A 165 14.84 11.54 2.38
C PRO A 165 16.13 11.60 3.20
N THR A 166 16.17 10.83 4.27
CA THR A 166 17.40 10.61 5.04
C THR A 166 18.44 9.87 4.18
N ILE A 167 19.69 9.92 4.56
CA ILE A 167 20.77 9.15 3.89
C ILE A 167 20.41 7.65 3.83
N SER A 168 19.80 7.11 4.90
CA SER A 168 19.37 5.71 4.92
C SER A 168 18.30 5.40 3.88
N GLU A 169 17.36 6.31 3.67
CA GLU A 169 16.31 6.19 2.64
C GLU A 169 16.87 6.29 1.24
N GLN A 170 17.77 7.26 1.01
CA GLN A 170 18.48 7.41 -0.26
C GLN A 170 19.32 6.17 -0.58
N LEU A 171 19.96 5.58 0.43
CA LEU A 171 20.74 4.34 0.28
C LEU A 171 19.83 3.17 -0.15
N VAL A 172 18.65 3.02 0.48
CA VAL A 172 17.68 1.99 0.10
C VAL A 172 17.23 2.17 -1.36
N TRP A 173 16.96 3.40 -1.79
CA TRP A 173 16.58 3.68 -3.18
C TRP A 173 17.71 3.33 -4.15
N TYR A 174 18.93 3.79 -3.86
CA TYR A 174 20.09 3.50 -4.68
C TYR A 174 20.33 1.99 -4.83
N VAL A 175 20.26 1.24 -3.73
CA VAL A 175 20.41 -0.22 -3.76
C VAL A 175 19.28 -0.87 -4.59
N ASN A 176 18.05 -0.40 -4.48
CA ASN A 176 16.94 -0.94 -5.28
C ASN A 176 17.09 -0.63 -6.77
N ASP A 177 17.55 0.56 -7.13
CA ASP A 177 17.80 0.92 -8.54
C ASP A 177 18.94 0.11 -9.15
N MET A 178 19.90 -0.30 -8.32
CA MET A 178 21.12 -1.01 -8.74
C MET A 178 21.03 -2.54 -8.54
N LEU A 179 19.86 -3.12 -8.25
CA LEU A 179 19.71 -4.55 -7.95
C LEU A 179 20.24 -5.50 -9.05
N CYS A 180 20.34 -5.04 -10.29
CA CYS A 180 20.90 -5.79 -11.41
C CYS A 180 22.39 -5.54 -11.65
N GLU A 181 23.03 -4.69 -10.83
CA GLU A 181 24.45 -4.34 -10.93
C GLU A 181 25.22 -4.82 -9.70
N GLU A 182 26.56 -4.87 -9.82
CA GLU A 182 27.41 -5.17 -8.67
C GLU A 182 27.46 -3.95 -7.73
N ILE A 183 26.96 -4.11 -6.51
CA ILE A 183 26.98 -3.09 -5.47
C ILE A 183 28.11 -3.40 -4.50
N THR A 184 29.09 -2.49 -4.41
CA THR A 184 30.19 -2.58 -3.43
C THR A 184 30.07 -1.46 -2.40
N VAL A 185 30.72 -1.64 -1.25
CA VAL A 185 30.77 -0.61 -0.19
C VAL A 185 31.48 0.64 -0.69
N GLU A 186 32.52 0.48 -1.50
CA GLU A 186 33.27 1.56 -2.11
C GLU A 186 32.37 2.41 -3.03
N ARG A 187 31.58 1.75 -3.90
CA ARG A 187 30.62 2.43 -4.79
C ARG A 187 29.54 3.18 -4.02
N LEU A 188 29.05 2.61 -2.91
CA LEU A 188 28.14 3.30 -2.01
C LEU A 188 28.78 4.52 -1.37
N ALA A 189 30.02 4.38 -0.88
CA ALA A 189 30.75 5.49 -0.27
C ALA A 189 31.00 6.62 -1.27
N GLU A 190 31.40 6.31 -2.50
CA GLU A 190 31.61 7.32 -3.57
C GLU A 190 30.33 8.06 -3.97
N HIS A 191 29.17 7.41 -3.86
CA HIS A 191 27.90 8.03 -4.23
C HIS A 191 27.30 8.92 -3.13
N PHE A 192 27.54 8.59 -1.86
CA PHE A 192 26.88 9.24 -0.73
C PHE A 192 27.79 10.16 0.11
N PHE A 193 29.12 10.09 -0.05
CA PHE A 193 30.12 10.81 0.73
C PHE A 193 31.24 11.36 -0.14
#